data_fc917752a655ce1273d328dc67690db5
#
_entry.id   fc917752a655ce1273d328dc67690db5
#
_cell.length_a   1.000
_cell.length_b   1.000
_cell.length_c   1.000
_cell.angle_alpha   90.00
_cell.angle_beta   90.00
_cell.angle_gamma   90.00
#
_symmetry.space_group_name_H-M   'P 1'
#
loop_
_entity.id
_entity.type
_entity.pdbx_description
1 polymer ?
#
loop_
_entity_poly.entity_id
_entity_poly.type
_entity_poly.pdbx_seq_one_letter_code
_entity_poly.pdbx_strand_id
1 'polypeptide(L)'
;MPTFQDVEQAHRRISGKVHRTPVLTSSSIDESSGAELYFKCENFQKTGSFKFRGATNAILQLSGKELSHGVGTHSSGNHAAALALAAQLLGTRAYIVMPDNASPVKKRAVEHYQADITWCKPGLDSREETFRQVEQQTGAHFIHPSGDFNVICGQGTAAKELLEEVPDLDAIITPVGGGGLTSGAAIAARNMKKDIRIYAAEPQMADDAYRSFKQGFLIPVDRPNTIADGLLTSLSPLTFRIISNYLDDIFTTTEENIIHAMRLIWERMKIVAEPSAAVALAAILSNRFVFKSKKVGVVLSGGNIDLDKLPFGASSS
;
A
#
# COMPACT_ATOMS: atom_id res chain seq x y z
N MET A 1 17.33 -3.49 9.41
CA MET A 1 16.36 -3.76 8.32
C MET A 1 15.52 -4.97 8.70
N PRO A 2 14.23 -5.02 8.37
CA PRO A 2 13.43 -6.23 8.48
C PRO A 2 14.04 -7.39 7.70
N THR A 3 13.84 -8.60 8.23
CA THR A 3 14.25 -9.87 7.60
C THR A 3 13.01 -10.67 7.20
N PHE A 4 13.20 -11.76 6.45
CA PHE A 4 12.08 -12.66 6.15
C PHE A 4 11.52 -13.34 7.40
N GLN A 5 12.38 -13.67 8.39
CA GLN A 5 11.94 -14.21 9.68
C GLN A 5 10.99 -13.25 10.42
N ASP A 6 11.21 -11.93 10.32
CA ASP A 6 10.31 -10.93 10.90
C ASP A 6 8.96 -10.89 10.16
N VAL A 7 8.96 -11.07 8.83
CA VAL A 7 7.71 -11.21 8.05
C VAL A 7 6.95 -12.49 8.43
N GLU A 8 7.65 -13.61 8.63
CA GLU A 8 7.03 -14.85 9.10
C GLU A 8 6.43 -14.71 10.50
N GLN A 9 7.14 -14.04 11.41
CA GLN A 9 6.62 -13.75 12.75
C GLN A 9 5.40 -12.83 12.69
N ALA A 10 5.43 -11.80 11.84
CA ALA A 10 4.28 -10.93 11.57
C ALA A 10 3.10 -11.75 11.04
N HIS A 11 3.33 -12.65 10.07
CA HIS A 11 2.29 -13.51 9.50
C HIS A 11 1.62 -14.39 10.59
N ARG A 12 2.41 -15.02 11.44
CA ARG A 12 1.87 -15.80 12.58
C ARG A 12 1.08 -14.92 13.55
N ARG A 13 1.59 -13.72 13.86
CA ARG A 13 0.98 -12.78 14.82
C ARG A 13 -0.36 -12.25 14.37
N ILE A 14 -0.51 -11.91 13.08
CA ILE A 14 -1.77 -11.36 12.54
C ILE A 14 -2.74 -12.44 12.03
N SER A 15 -2.35 -13.70 12.02
CA SER A 15 -3.20 -14.83 11.63
C SER A 15 -4.52 -14.82 12.41
N GLY A 16 -5.63 -15.03 11.71
CA GLY A 16 -6.99 -14.97 12.27
C GLY A 16 -7.50 -13.55 12.59
N LYS A 17 -6.65 -12.52 12.53
CA LYS A 17 -7.03 -11.12 12.77
C LYS A 17 -7.24 -10.34 11.46
N VAL A 18 -6.51 -10.71 10.42
CA VAL A 18 -6.62 -10.16 9.07
C VAL A 18 -7.26 -11.21 8.13
N HIS A 19 -7.76 -10.77 6.97
CA HIS A 19 -8.21 -11.70 5.95
C HIS A 19 -7.01 -12.30 5.20
N ARG A 20 -7.01 -13.61 4.95
CA ARG A 20 -6.22 -14.18 3.89
C ARG A 20 -6.96 -13.87 2.57
N THR A 21 -6.54 -12.82 1.90
CA THR A 21 -7.21 -12.32 0.70
C THR A 21 -7.04 -13.29 -0.47
N PRO A 22 -8.02 -13.39 -1.39
CA PRO A 22 -7.92 -14.30 -2.52
C PRO A 22 -6.85 -13.86 -3.54
N VAL A 23 -6.37 -14.85 -4.30
CA VAL A 23 -5.65 -14.64 -5.55
C VAL A 23 -6.62 -14.91 -6.70
N LEU A 24 -6.84 -13.91 -7.55
CA LEU A 24 -7.73 -14.01 -8.70
C LEU A 24 -6.94 -13.93 -10.01
N THR A 25 -7.53 -14.49 -11.08
CA THR A 25 -6.98 -14.44 -12.45
C THR A 25 -8.02 -13.89 -13.41
N SER A 26 -7.60 -13.48 -14.61
CA SER A 26 -8.49 -13.01 -15.67
C SER A 26 -7.89 -13.29 -17.05
N SER A 27 -8.45 -14.28 -17.76
CA SER A 27 -7.98 -14.66 -19.09
C SER A 27 -7.98 -13.50 -20.10
N SER A 28 -8.95 -12.60 -20.02
CA SER A 28 -9.01 -11.44 -20.90
C SER A 28 -7.92 -10.39 -20.58
N ILE A 29 -7.49 -10.27 -19.32
CA ILE A 29 -6.37 -9.41 -18.95
C ILE A 29 -5.04 -10.10 -19.31
N ASP A 30 -4.95 -11.41 -19.16
CA ASP A 30 -3.78 -12.20 -19.58
C ASP A 30 -3.55 -12.06 -21.09
N GLU A 31 -4.59 -12.19 -21.91
CA GLU A 31 -4.53 -11.96 -23.35
C GLU A 31 -4.07 -10.53 -23.68
N SER A 32 -4.60 -9.52 -22.97
CA SER A 32 -4.23 -8.13 -23.17
C SER A 32 -2.79 -7.82 -22.76
N SER A 33 -2.26 -8.48 -21.75
CA SER A 33 -0.89 -8.27 -21.24
C SER A 33 0.14 -9.15 -21.95
N GLY A 34 -0.26 -10.30 -22.44
CA GLY A 34 0.61 -11.35 -22.94
C GLY A 34 1.34 -12.13 -21.84
N ALA A 35 0.85 -12.08 -20.60
CA ALA A 35 1.38 -12.71 -19.40
C ALA A 35 0.27 -13.46 -18.65
N GLU A 36 0.60 -14.39 -17.78
CA GLU A 36 -0.33 -15.00 -16.82
C GLU A 36 -0.29 -14.20 -15.52
N LEU A 37 -1.38 -13.48 -15.20
CA LEU A 37 -1.42 -12.57 -14.07
C LEU A 37 -2.21 -13.15 -12.89
N TYR A 38 -1.61 -13.09 -11.71
CA TYR A 38 -2.16 -13.57 -10.45
C TYR A 38 -2.33 -12.38 -9.50
N PHE A 39 -3.58 -11.97 -9.30
CA PHE A 39 -3.92 -10.76 -8.54
C PHE A 39 -4.14 -11.07 -7.07
N LYS A 40 -3.23 -10.67 -6.19
CA LYS A 40 -3.42 -10.68 -4.74
C LYS A 40 -4.33 -9.52 -4.36
N CYS A 41 -5.58 -9.82 -4.02
CA CYS A 41 -6.67 -8.86 -3.91
C CYS A 41 -6.77 -8.24 -2.51
N GLU A 42 -5.86 -7.33 -2.16
CA GLU A 42 -5.89 -6.61 -0.87
C GLU A 42 -7.04 -5.59 -0.76
N ASN A 43 -7.77 -5.33 -1.84
CA ASN A 43 -9.05 -4.62 -1.80
C ASN A 43 -10.13 -5.39 -1.02
N PHE A 44 -9.99 -6.69 -0.81
CA PHE A 44 -10.84 -7.50 0.07
C PHE A 44 -10.34 -7.60 1.51
N GLN A 45 -9.24 -6.95 1.85
CA GLN A 45 -8.76 -6.89 3.22
C GLN A 45 -9.71 -6.03 4.08
N LYS A 46 -9.72 -6.24 5.39
CA LYS A 46 -10.40 -5.33 6.33
C LYS A 46 -9.98 -3.90 6.06
N THR A 47 -10.89 -2.96 6.17
CA THR A 47 -10.74 -1.56 5.75
C THR A 47 -10.47 -1.33 4.26
N GLY A 48 -10.64 -2.37 3.41
CA GLY A 48 -10.51 -2.26 1.97
C GLY A 48 -9.08 -2.06 1.45
N SER A 49 -8.03 -2.36 2.22
CA SER A 49 -6.64 -2.23 1.77
C SER A 49 -5.64 -3.04 2.60
N PHE A 50 -4.48 -3.32 2.00
CA PHE A 50 -3.34 -4.01 2.63
C PHE A 50 -2.87 -3.35 3.94
N LYS A 51 -3.16 -2.07 4.12
CA LYS A 51 -2.70 -1.28 5.29
C LYS A 51 -3.10 -1.90 6.61
N PHE A 52 -4.20 -2.63 6.65
CA PHE A 52 -4.67 -3.30 7.86
C PHE A 52 -3.70 -4.36 8.39
N ARG A 53 -2.93 -5.01 7.51
CA ARG A 53 -1.91 -6.00 7.89
C ARG A 53 -0.82 -5.37 8.74
N GLY A 54 -0.21 -4.29 8.24
CA GLY A 54 0.88 -3.60 8.92
C GLY A 54 0.42 -2.87 10.18
N ALA A 55 -0.74 -2.20 10.14
CA ALA A 55 -1.32 -1.53 11.31
C ALA A 55 -1.57 -2.53 12.45
N THR A 56 -2.21 -3.67 12.14
CA THR A 56 -2.46 -4.73 13.13
C THR A 56 -1.16 -5.31 13.68
N ASN A 57 -0.17 -5.59 12.82
CA ASN A 57 1.12 -6.12 13.26
C ASN A 57 1.87 -5.15 14.18
N ALA A 58 1.87 -3.85 13.84
CA ALA A 58 2.56 -2.84 14.64
C ALA A 58 1.93 -2.70 16.03
N ILE A 59 0.61 -2.63 16.14
CA ILE A 59 -0.09 -2.53 17.43
C ILE A 59 0.18 -3.76 18.30
N LEU A 60 0.16 -4.96 17.71
CA LEU A 60 0.41 -6.22 18.44
C LEU A 60 1.85 -6.37 18.97
N GLN A 61 2.75 -5.49 18.59
CA GLN A 61 4.15 -5.47 19.09
C GLN A 61 4.35 -4.50 20.25
N LEU A 62 3.34 -3.66 20.55
CA LEU A 62 3.41 -2.69 21.63
C LEU A 62 3.24 -3.35 22.99
N SER A 63 3.96 -2.83 23.99
CA SER A 63 3.79 -3.19 25.38
C SER A 63 2.44 -2.73 25.94
N GLY A 64 1.97 -3.33 27.02
CA GLY A 64 0.74 -2.89 27.68
C GLY A 64 0.77 -1.42 28.11
N LYS A 65 1.94 -0.89 28.46
CA LYS A 65 2.13 0.52 28.77
C LYS A 65 1.92 1.42 27.55
N GLU A 66 2.50 1.07 26.41
CA GLU A 66 2.31 1.83 25.15
C GLU A 66 0.84 1.77 24.71
N LEU A 67 0.21 0.60 24.78
CA LEU A 67 -1.21 0.43 24.46
C LEU A 67 -2.13 1.26 25.35
N SER A 68 -1.78 1.49 26.62
CA SER A 68 -2.59 2.31 27.52
C SER A 68 -2.61 3.80 27.16
N HIS A 69 -1.58 4.30 26.45
CA HIS A 69 -1.54 5.66 25.94
C HIS A 69 -2.22 5.80 24.54
N GLY A 70 -2.45 4.66 23.87
CA GLY A 70 -3.02 4.63 22.53
C GLY A 70 -1.97 4.69 21.43
N VAL A 71 -2.44 4.62 20.20
CA VAL A 71 -1.61 4.68 18.98
C VAL A 71 -2.03 5.86 18.12
N GLY A 72 -1.12 6.37 17.30
CA GLY A 72 -1.48 7.49 16.44
C GLY A 72 -0.73 7.51 15.11
N THR A 73 -1.30 8.28 14.17
CA THR A 73 -0.68 8.53 12.86
C THR A 73 -1.18 9.83 12.25
N HIS A 74 -0.41 10.38 11.32
CA HIS A 74 -0.83 11.49 10.46
C HIS A 74 -1.12 10.97 9.05
N SER A 75 -2.34 10.50 8.81
CA SER A 75 -2.76 9.98 7.51
C SER A 75 -4.23 10.30 7.26
N SER A 76 -4.57 10.65 6.02
CA SER A 76 -5.94 10.90 5.60
C SER A 76 -6.56 9.77 4.77
N GLY A 77 -5.85 8.64 4.60
CA GLY A 77 -6.25 7.59 3.69
C GLY A 77 -6.33 6.21 4.34
N ASN A 78 -5.99 5.21 3.55
CA ASN A 78 -6.09 3.79 3.92
C ASN A 78 -5.39 3.44 5.25
N HIS A 79 -4.27 4.10 5.58
CA HIS A 79 -3.57 3.82 6.84
C HIS A 79 -4.32 4.36 8.06
N ALA A 80 -4.95 5.52 7.96
CA ALA A 80 -5.79 6.07 9.04
C ALA A 80 -6.93 5.12 9.40
N ALA A 81 -7.71 4.69 8.41
CA ALA A 81 -8.79 3.74 8.60
C ALA A 81 -8.31 2.39 9.15
N ALA A 82 -7.16 1.91 8.64
CA ALA A 82 -6.56 0.65 9.08
C ALA A 82 -6.10 0.72 10.54
N LEU A 83 -5.44 1.81 10.94
CA LEU A 83 -5.00 2.00 12.32
C LEU A 83 -6.18 2.15 13.27
N ALA A 84 -7.20 2.92 12.88
CA ALA A 84 -8.41 3.13 13.67
C ALA A 84 -9.13 1.81 13.96
N LEU A 85 -9.41 0.99 12.93
CA LEU A 85 -10.04 -0.30 13.12
C LEU A 85 -9.15 -1.28 13.92
N ALA A 86 -7.85 -1.33 13.62
CA ALA A 86 -6.95 -2.21 14.34
C ALA A 86 -6.87 -1.86 15.83
N ALA A 87 -6.80 -0.57 16.17
CA ALA A 87 -6.83 -0.09 17.55
C ALA A 87 -8.13 -0.46 18.25
N GLN A 88 -9.29 -0.22 17.61
CA GLN A 88 -10.60 -0.60 18.13
C GLN A 88 -10.68 -2.10 18.46
N LEU A 89 -10.26 -2.96 17.51
CA LEU A 89 -10.31 -4.42 17.68
C LEU A 89 -9.33 -4.94 18.74
N LEU A 90 -8.25 -4.22 19.01
CA LEU A 90 -7.22 -4.57 19.99
C LEU A 90 -7.39 -3.84 21.32
N GLY A 91 -8.47 -3.07 21.50
CA GLY A 91 -8.83 -2.44 22.76
C GLY A 91 -7.94 -1.26 23.17
N THR A 92 -7.36 -0.54 22.20
CA THR A 92 -6.59 0.70 22.46
C THR A 92 -7.18 1.89 21.70
N ARG A 93 -6.83 3.11 22.09
CA ARG A 93 -7.27 4.33 21.43
C ARG A 93 -6.46 4.60 20.17
N ALA A 94 -7.11 5.20 19.17
CA ALA A 94 -6.44 5.68 17.95
C ALA A 94 -6.58 7.20 17.85
N TYR A 95 -5.46 7.90 17.68
CA TYR A 95 -5.39 9.34 17.46
C TYR A 95 -4.94 9.59 16.01
N ILE A 96 -5.83 10.19 15.22
CA ILE A 96 -5.61 10.37 13.79
C ILE A 96 -5.54 11.85 13.45
N VAL A 97 -4.39 12.31 12.97
CA VAL A 97 -4.26 13.66 12.42
C VAL A 97 -4.60 13.63 10.94
N MET A 98 -5.62 14.39 10.56
CA MET A 98 -6.11 14.48 9.18
C MET A 98 -6.15 15.94 8.71
N PRO A 99 -5.79 16.22 7.44
CA PRO A 99 -6.01 17.55 6.88
C PRO A 99 -7.51 17.81 6.67
N ASP A 100 -7.92 19.05 6.87
CA ASP A 100 -9.31 19.48 6.78
C ASP A 100 -9.93 19.31 5.38
N ASN A 101 -9.09 19.30 4.33
CA ASN A 101 -9.47 19.02 2.96
C ASN A 101 -9.50 17.53 2.57
N ALA A 102 -9.35 16.60 3.53
CA ALA A 102 -9.44 15.17 3.25
C ALA A 102 -10.83 14.80 2.70
N SER A 103 -10.88 13.79 1.83
CA SER A 103 -12.10 13.32 1.19
C SER A 103 -13.17 12.92 2.22
N PRO A 104 -14.45 13.27 2.01
CA PRO A 104 -15.54 12.91 2.93
C PRO A 104 -15.66 11.41 3.18
N VAL A 105 -15.39 10.58 2.17
CA VAL A 105 -15.41 9.10 2.30
C VAL A 105 -14.36 8.63 3.31
N LYS A 106 -13.14 9.20 3.24
CA LYS A 106 -12.04 8.85 4.15
C LYS A 106 -12.30 9.35 5.58
N LYS A 107 -12.87 10.55 5.72
CA LYS A 107 -13.30 11.08 7.03
C LYS A 107 -14.30 10.14 7.68
N ARG A 108 -15.40 9.80 6.98
CA ARG A 108 -16.44 8.89 7.48
C ARG A 108 -15.88 7.52 7.88
N ALA A 109 -14.90 6.98 7.13
CA ALA A 109 -14.30 5.70 7.48
C ALA A 109 -13.56 5.73 8.82
N VAL A 110 -12.79 6.80 9.10
CA VAL A 110 -12.07 6.96 10.37
C VAL A 110 -13.03 7.22 11.53
N GLU A 111 -14.04 8.07 11.34
CA GLU A 111 -15.09 8.34 12.31
C GLU A 111 -15.88 7.07 12.69
N HIS A 112 -16.21 6.25 11.70
CA HIS A 112 -16.91 4.97 11.91
C HIS A 112 -16.16 4.02 12.86
N TYR A 113 -14.82 4.03 12.83
CA TYR A 113 -13.98 3.22 13.70
C TYR A 113 -13.62 3.91 15.03
N GLN A 114 -14.35 4.99 15.39
CA GLN A 114 -14.28 5.67 16.69
C GLN A 114 -12.88 6.18 17.07
N ALA A 115 -12.09 6.61 16.08
CA ALA A 115 -10.81 7.25 16.34
C ALA A 115 -10.98 8.71 16.75
N ASP A 116 -10.10 9.18 17.62
CA ASP A 116 -10.00 10.60 17.99
C ASP A 116 -9.31 11.37 16.84
N ILE A 117 -10.06 12.22 16.12
CA ILE A 117 -9.55 12.97 14.98
C ILE A 117 -9.13 14.37 15.39
N THR A 118 -7.90 14.73 15.07
CA THR A 118 -7.40 16.10 15.16
C THR A 118 -7.19 16.66 13.75
N TRP A 119 -7.85 17.76 13.46
CA TRP A 119 -7.78 18.42 12.15
C TRP A 119 -6.53 19.31 12.03
N CYS A 120 -5.90 19.33 10.86
CA CYS A 120 -4.77 20.20 10.56
C CYS A 120 -4.91 20.82 9.17
N LYS A 121 -4.06 21.79 8.85
CA LYS A 121 -3.96 22.35 7.50
C LYS A 121 -3.37 21.32 6.53
N PRO A 122 -3.66 21.41 5.22
CA PRO A 122 -3.01 20.59 4.20
C PRO A 122 -1.47 20.76 4.21
N GLY A 123 -0.76 19.68 3.93
CA GLY A 123 0.71 19.65 3.89
C GLY A 123 1.31 18.67 4.89
N LEU A 124 2.51 18.19 4.59
CA LEU A 124 3.21 17.21 5.43
C LEU A 124 3.64 17.84 6.77
N ASP A 125 4.28 19.02 6.72
CA ASP A 125 4.78 19.72 7.89
C ASP A 125 3.67 19.98 8.92
N SER A 126 2.50 20.45 8.43
CA SER A 126 1.35 20.69 9.31
C SER A 126 0.84 19.41 9.97
N ARG A 127 0.81 18.28 9.23
CA ARG A 127 0.41 16.99 9.79
C ARG A 127 1.40 16.49 10.85
N GLU A 128 2.68 16.60 10.59
CA GLU A 128 3.74 16.19 11.52
C GLU A 128 3.75 17.04 12.79
N GLU A 129 3.65 18.36 12.63
CA GLU A 129 3.60 19.30 13.78
C GLU A 129 2.37 19.05 14.64
N THR A 130 1.18 18.92 14.01
CA THR A 130 -0.05 18.63 14.74
C THR A 130 0.04 17.28 15.45
N PHE A 131 0.64 16.26 14.81
CA PHE A 131 0.80 14.96 15.46
C PHE A 131 1.76 15.03 16.66
N ARG A 132 2.86 15.78 16.57
CA ARG A 132 3.76 16.00 17.73
C ARG A 132 3.03 16.58 18.93
N GLN A 133 2.09 17.52 18.71
CA GLN A 133 1.28 18.08 19.78
C GLN A 133 0.33 17.03 20.39
N VAL A 134 -0.31 16.20 19.55
CA VAL A 134 -1.16 15.08 20.01
C VAL A 134 -0.33 14.09 20.82
N GLU A 135 0.84 13.71 20.35
CA GLU A 135 1.75 12.79 21.05
C GLU A 135 2.18 13.34 22.42
N GLN A 136 2.52 14.63 22.50
CA GLN A 136 2.88 15.28 23.78
C GLN A 136 1.73 15.27 24.78
N GLN A 137 0.49 15.44 24.32
CA GLN A 137 -0.70 15.50 25.18
C GLN A 137 -1.17 14.11 25.64
N THR A 138 -1.02 13.10 24.78
CA THR A 138 -1.62 11.77 25.00
C THR A 138 -0.60 10.70 25.34
N GLY A 139 0.65 10.87 24.94
CA GLY A 139 1.68 9.83 24.97
C GLY A 139 1.49 8.74 23.91
N ALA A 140 0.60 8.96 22.93
CA ALA A 140 0.27 7.98 21.91
C ALA A 140 1.49 7.54 21.09
N HIS A 141 1.62 6.23 20.88
CA HIS A 141 2.72 5.68 20.09
C HIS A 141 2.50 5.94 18.59
N PHE A 142 3.45 6.62 17.95
CA PHE A 142 3.39 6.93 16.53
C PHE A 142 3.63 5.69 15.67
N ILE A 143 2.68 5.37 14.77
CA ILE A 143 2.84 4.29 13.78
C ILE A 143 2.90 4.91 12.39
N HIS A 144 4.12 4.95 11.83
CA HIS A 144 4.37 5.55 10.52
C HIS A 144 3.73 4.72 9.39
N PRO A 145 3.03 5.35 8.43
CA PRO A 145 2.25 4.65 7.38
C PRO A 145 3.04 3.68 6.48
N SER A 146 4.34 3.82 6.38
CA SER A 146 5.19 3.04 5.47
C SER A 146 6.60 2.77 5.98
N GLY A 147 7.18 3.68 6.79
CA GLY A 147 8.58 3.60 7.24
C GLY A 147 8.78 2.87 8.56
N ASP A 148 7.72 2.38 9.20
CA ASP A 148 7.81 1.61 10.44
C ASP A 148 8.22 0.17 10.17
N PHE A 149 9.13 -0.36 11.02
CA PHE A 149 9.66 -1.74 10.92
C PHE A 149 8.54 -2.78 10.94
N ASN A 150 7.64 -2.67 11.92
CA ASN A 150 6.56 -3.63 12.12
C ASN A 150 5.47 -3.49 11.05
N VAL A 151 5.22 -2.27 10.55
CA VAL A 151 4.34 -2.04 9.42
C VAL A 151 4.88 -2.75 8.17
N ILE A 152 6.16 -2.58 7.83
CA ILE A 152 6.79 -3.25 6.68
C ILE A 152 6.67 -4.77 6.79
N CYS A 153 6.96 -5.35 7.97
CA CYS A 153 6.83 -6.79 8.20
C CYS A 153 5.39 -7.28 7.97
N GLY A 154 4.40 -6.55 8.49
CA GLY A 154 2.99 -6.86 8.29
C GLY A 154 2.56 -6.79 6.82
N GLN A 155 3.02 -5.79 6.07
CA GLN A 155 2.71 -5.64 4.64
C GLN A 155 3.32 -6.78 3.80
N GLY A 156 4.50 -7.26 4.18
CA GLY A 156 5.18 -8.39 3.50
C GLY A 156 4.38 -9.69 3.51
N THR A 157 3.44 -9.84 4.46
CA THR A 157 2.59 -11.03 4.55
C THR A 157 1.66 -11.20 3.34
N ALA A 158 1.32 -10.13 2.63
CA ALA A 158 0.52 -10.21 1.41
C ALA A 158 1.26 -10.95 0.29
N ALA A 159 2.54 -10.61 0.06
CA ALA A 159 3.36 -11.29 -0.92
C ALA A 159 3.73 -12.72 -0.48
N LYS A 160 3.93 -12.95 0.82
CA LYS A 160 4.14 -14.29 1.37
C LYS A 160 2.96 -15.20 1.06
N GLU A 161 1.72 -14.76 1.31
CA GLU A 161 0.51 -15.51 1.00
C GLU A 161 0.34 -15.76 -0.51
N LEU A 162 0.67 -14.77 -1.35
CA LEU A 162 0.64 -14.92 -2.80
C LEU A 162 1.59 -16.02 -3.27
N LEU A 163 2.83 -16.04 -2.78
CA LEU A 163 3.84 -17.03 -3.16
C LEU A 163 3.60 -18.43 -2.54
N GLU A 164 2.87 -18.52 -1.44
CA GLU A 164 2.39 -19.80 -0.92
C GLU A 164 1.32 -20.41 -1.84
N GLU A 165 0.47 -19.57 -2.46
CA GLU A 165 -0.61 -20.00 -3.33
C GLU A 165 -0.13 -20.25 -4.78
N VAL A 166 0.83 -19.43 -5.25
CA VAL A 166 1.41 -19.51 -6.59
C VAL A 166 2.95 -19.52 -6.49
N PRO A 167 3.57 -20.67 -6.17
CA PRO A 167 5.01 -20.73 -5.88
C PRO A 167 5.90 -20.62 -7.12
N ASP A 168 5.35 -20.76 -8.31
CA ASP A 168 6.08 -20.77 -9.58
C ASP A 168 6.09 -19.41 -10.31
N LEU A 169 5.69 -18.31 -9.64
CA LEU A 169 5.75 -16.96 -10.20
C LEU A 169 7.15 -16.59 -10.69
N ASP A 170 7.25 -16.05 -11.90
CA ASP A 170 8.50 -15.51 -12.47
C ASP A 170 8.82 -14.11 -11.94
N ALA A 171 7.76 -13.35 -11.63
CA ALA A 171 7.89 -11.99 -11.13
C ALA A 171 6.77 -11.62 -10.15
N ILE A 172 7.04 -10.60 -9.33
CA ILE A 172 6.03 -9.90 -8.53
C ILE A 172 6.13 -8.40 -8.80
N ILE A 173 4.98 -7.71 -8.87
CA ILE A 173 4.93 -6.26 -9.00
C ILE A 173 3.95 -5.67 -7.98
N THR A 174 4.35 -4.56 -7.35
CA THR A 174 3.56 -3.82 -6.38
C THR A 174 3.50 -2.35 -6.73
N PRO A 175 2.42 -1.62 -6.42
CA PRO A 175 2.46 -0.16 -6.46
C PRO A 175 3.37 0.38 -5.37
N VAL A 176 4.10 1.47 -5.66
CA VAL A 176 5.00 2.14 -4.71
C VAL A 176 4.61 3.60 -4.50
N GLY A 177 4.52 4.01 -3.25
CA GLY A 177 4.53 5.38 -2.75
C GLY A 177 5.57 5.43 -1.62
N GLY A 178 5.18 5.51 -0.35
CA GLY A 178 6.14 5.45 0.78
C GLY A 178 6.92 4.14 0.96
N GLY A 179 6.73 3.16 0.09
CA GLY A 179 7.56 1.97 -0.07
C GLY A 179 7.30 0.82 0.93
N GLY A 180 6.38 0.95 1.89
CA GLY A 180 6.18 -0.08 2.92
C GLY A 180 5.69 -1.42 2.39
N LEU A 181 4.70 -1.43 1.46
CA LEU A 181 4.22 -2.64 0.78
C LEU A 181 5.33 -3.27 -0.05
N THR A 182 5.93 -2.48 -0.92
CA THR A 182 7.01 -2.89 -1.83
C THR A 182 8.19 -3.49 -1.06
N SER A 183 8.61 -2.83 0.03
CA SER A 183 9.71 -3.33 0.89
C SER A 183 9.38 -4.67 1.53
N GLY A 184 8.20 -4.79 2.13
CA GLY A 184 7.78 -6.05 2.75
C GLY A 184 7.63 -7.18 1.73
N ALA A 185 7.01 -6.87 0.57
CA ALA A 185 6.85 -7.82 -0.52
C ALA A 185 8.21 -8.29 -1.09
N ALA A 186 9.16 -7.37 -1.26
CA ALA A 186 10.49 -7.67 -1.77
C ALA A 186 11.27 -8.61 -0.82
N ILE A 187 11.22 -8.35 0.49
CA ILE A 187 11.84 -9.22 1.50
C ILE A 187 11.22 -10.62 1.44
N ALA A 188 9.90 -10.73 1.40
CA ALA A 188 9.22 -12.02 1.33
C ALA A 188 9.57 -12.76 0.02
N ALA A 189 9.41 -12.11 -1.12
CA ALA A 189 9.60 -12.70 -2.42
C ALA A 189 11.02 -13.24 -2.63
N ARG A 190 12.04 -12.45 -2.37
CA ARG A 190 13.45 -12.84 -2.58
C ARG A 190 13.88 -14.00 -1.67
N ASN A 191 13.29 -14.13 -0.49
CA ASN A 191 13.62 -15.23 0.42
C ASN A 191 12.83 -16.52 0.10
N MET A 192 11.59 -16.41 -0.37
CA MET A 192 10.78 -17.56 -0.74
C MET A 192 11.18 -18.14 -2.11
N LYS A 193 11.59 -17.28 -3.04
CA LYS A 193 12.04 -17.70 -4.39
C LYS A 193 13.24 -16.83 -4.82
N LYS A 194 14.42 -17.40 -4.78
CA LYS A 194 15.70 -16.69 -5.01
C LYS A 194 15.77 -15.96 -6.36
N ASP A 195 15.25 -16.58 -7.42
CA ASP A 195 15.35 -16.10 -8.79
C ASP A 195 14.13 -15.28 -9.25
N ILE A 196 13.17 -15.03 -8.37
CA ILE A 196 11.99 -14.21 -8.70
C ILE A 196 12.41 -12.77 -9.02
N ARG A 197 11.84 -12.21 -10.09
CA ARG A 197 12.01 -10.78 -10.40
C ARG A 197 11.06 -9.96 -9.56
N ILE A 198 11.55 -8.84 -9.02
CA ILE A 198 10.79 -7.98 -8.11
C ILE A 198 10.72 -6.58 -8.70
N TYR A 199 9.50 -6.16 -9.00
CA TYR A 199 9.25 -4.87 -9.62
C TYR A 199 8.33 -4.01 -8.76
N ALA A 200 8.44 -2.69 -8.96
CA ALA A 200 7.45 -1.74 -8.47
C ALA A 200 6.90 -0.89 -9.62
N ALA A 201 5.75 -0.28 -9.37
CA ALA A 201 5.11 0.61 -10.32
C ALA A 201 4.67 1.90 -9.63
N GLU A 202 4.88 3.02 -10.29
CA GLU A 202 4.63 4.37 -9.78
C GLU A 202 3.93 5.24 -10.84
N PRO A 203 3.06 6.18 -10.44
CA PRO A 203 2.54 7.18 -11.37
C PRO A 203 3.65 8.09 -11.89
N GLN A 204 3.65 8.41 -13.17
CA GLN A 204 4.65 9.29 -13.77
C GLN A 204 4.65 10.71 -13.14
N MET A 205 3.49 11.15 -12.65
CA MET A 205 3.33 12.46 -11.99
C MET A 205 3.64 12.44 -10.49
N ALA A 206 4.14 11.31 -9.98
CA ALA A 206 4.61 11.13 -8.60
C ALA A 206 5.72 10.05 -8.60
N ASP A 207 6.80 10.33 -9.34
CA ASP A 207 7.86 9.39 -9.74
C ASP A 207 9.12 9.44 -8.85
N ASP A 208 8.98 9.89 -7.62
CA ASP A 208 10.11 10.09 -6.71
C ASP A 208 10.83 8.78 -6.32
N ALA A 209 10.10 7.68 -6.19
CA ALA A 209 10.71 6.37 -5.91
C ALA A 209 11.50 5.87 -7.14
N TYR A 210 10.98 6.02 -8.35
CA TYR A 210 11.68 5.71 -9.59
C TYR A 210 12.98 6.51 -9.72
N ARG A 211 12.90 7.84 -9.53
CA ARG A 211 14.07 8.73 -9.60
C ARG A 211 15.08 8.38 -8.52
N SER A 212 14.63 8.15 -7.29
CA SER A 212 15.50 7.74 -6.17
C SER A 212 16.22 6.43 -6.48
N PHE A 213 15.50 5.42 -7.00
CA PHE A 213 16.07 4.13 -7.37
C PHE A 213 17.11 4.25 -8.48
N LYS A 214 16.81 5.00 -9.54
CA LYS A 214 17.72 5.18 -10.69
C LYS A 214 18.97 5.98 -10.34
N GLN A 215 18.87 6.96 -9.43
CA GLN A 215 19.98 7.83 -9.06
C GLN A 215 20.80 7.33 -7.85
N GLY A 216 20.26 6.38 -7.09
CA GLY A 216 20.97 5.79 -5.95
C GLY A 216 20.93 6.64 -4.66
N PHE A 217 20.09 7.67 -4.59
CA PHE A 217 19.87 8.50 -3.40
C PHE A 217 18.41 8.96 -3.31
N LEU A 218 17.96 9.27 -2.10
CA LEU A 218 16.58 9.72 -1.86
C LEU A 218 16.30 11.07 -2.54
N ILE A 219 15.24 11.10 -3.33
CA ILE A 219 14.65 12.28 -3.96
C ILE A 219 13.24 12.41 -3.42
N PRO A 220 12.89 13.50 -2.72
CA PRO A 220 11.52 13.69 -2.25
C PRO A 220 10.56 13.95 -3.42
N VAL A 221 9.32 13.58 -3.22
CA VAL A 221 8.25 13.96 -4.14
C VAL A 221 8.08 15.49 -4.12
N ASP A 222 7.99 16.10 -5.31
CA ASP A 222 7.71 17.52 -5.47
C ASP A 222 6.40 17.69 -6.24
N ARG A 223 5.41 18.28 -5.58
CA ARG A 223 4.08 18.62 -6.15
C ARG A 223 3.44 17.46 -6.93
N PRO A 224 3.24 16.30 -6.30
CA PRO A 224 2.67 15.15 -6.97
C PRO A 224 1.24 15.47 -7.45
N ASN A 225 0.93 15.09 -8.69
CA ASN A 225 -0.37 15.30 -9.29
C ASN A 225 -0.87 14.04 -9.97
N THR A 226 -1.45 13.12 -9.18
CA THR A 226 -1.98 11.85 -9.66
C THR A 226 -3.31 11.50 -9.00
N ILE A 227 -4.18 10.80 -9.74
CA ILE A 227 -5.39 10.19 -9.18
C ILE A 227 -5.09 9.04 -8.21
N ALA A 228 -3.88 8.48 -8.27
CA ALA A 228 -3.43 7.43 -7.36
C ALA A 228 -3.04 8.01 -5.98
N ASP A 229 -4.02 8.53 -5.26
CA ASP A 229 -3.86 9.30 -4.02
C ASP A 229 -3.17 8.56 -2.87
N GLY A 230 -3.13 7.23 -2.90
CA GLY A 230 -2.36 6.40 -1.97
C GLY A 230 -0.85 6.40 -2.22
N LEU A 231 -0.39 7.00 -3.33
CA LEU A 231 1.01 7.00 -3.77
C LEU A 231 1.66 8.40 -3.78
N LEU A 232 1.04 9.37 -3.12
CA LEU A 232 1.51 10.78 -3.04
C LEU A 232 2.61 11.02 -1.98
N THR A 233 3.33 9.98 -1.57
CA THR A 233 4.28 10.04 -0.45
C THR A 233 5.63 9.46 -0.82
N SER A 234 6.70 10.15 -0.42
CA SER A 234 8.08 9.72 -0.66
C SER A 234 8.48 8.49 0.15
N LEU A 235 9.52 7.82 -0.34
CA LEU A 235 10.22 6.77 0.39
C LEU A 235 10.83 7.30 1.69
N SER A 236 10.82 6.49 2.74
CA SER A 236 11.65 6.72 3.93
C SER A 236 13.09 6.21 3.69
N PRO A 237 14.07 6.62 4.51
CA PRO A 237 15.43 6.06 4.42
C PRO A 237 15.46 4.53 4.54
N LEU A 238 14.58 3.95 5.35
CA LEU A 238 14.49 2.50 5.53
C LEU A 238 13.93 1.82 4.29
N THR A 239 12.81 2.31 3.76
CA THR A 239 12.18 1.72 2.56
C THR A 239 13.04 1.91 1.32
N PHE A 240 13.71 3.06 1.17
CA PHE A 240 14.67 3.29 0.09
C PHE A 240 15.81 2.26 0.11
N ARG A 241 16.43 2.03 1.30
CA ARG A 241 17.50 1.02 1.43
C ARG A 241 17.04 -0.36 1.04
N ILE A 242 15.82 -0.77 1.44
CA ILE A 242 15.28 -2.08 1.10
C ILE A 242 15.02 -2.17 -0.40
N ILE A 243 14.34 -1.19 -0.97
CA ILE A 243 14.00 -1.14 -2.40
C ILE A 243 15.27 -1.18 -3.26
N SER A 244 16.28 -0.37 -2.92
CA SER A 244 17.56 -0.35 -3.66
C SER A 244 18.31 -1.68 -3.64
N ASN A 245 18.13 -2.49 -2.58
CA ASN A 245 18.82 -3.77 -2.44
C ASN A 245 18.07 -4.97 -3.06
N TYR A 246 16.75 -4.89 -3.19
CA TYR A 246 15.94 -6.06 -3.52
C TYR A 246 15.22 -5.98 -4.87
N LEU A 247 14.90 -4.78 -5.36
CA LEU A 247 14.18 -4.64 -6.62
C LEU A 247 15.08 -4.82 -7.83
N ASP A 248 14.49 -5.37 -8.89
CA ASP A 248 15.11 -5.43 -10.20
C ASP A 248 14.86 -4.14 -11.01
N ASP A 249 13.66 -3.55 -10.89
CA ASP A 249 13.36 -2.25 -11.50
C ASP A 249 12.08 -1.60 -10.93
N ILE A 250 11.88 -0.32 -11.25
CA ILE A 250 10.65 0.44 -11.01
C ILE A 250 10.15 0.99 -12.35
N PHE A 251 8.86 0.78 -12.65
CA PHE A 251 8.22 1.31 -13.85
C PHE A 251 7.33 2.50 -13.52
N THR A 252 7.30 3.50 -14.38
CA THR A 252 6.34 4.59 -14.29
C THR A 252 5.23 4.41 -15.31
N THR A 253 4.04 4.93 -15.03
CA THR A 253 2.86 4.86 -15.91
C THR A 253 2.06 6.15 -15.89
N THR A 254 1.36 6.46 -17.00
CA THR A 254 0.55 7.67 -17.12
C THR A 254 -0.80 7.54 -16.44
N GLU A 255 -1.48 8.68 -16.19
CA GLU A 255 -2.83 8.73 -15.62
C GLU A 255 -3.84 7.98 -16.49
N GLU A 256 -3.75 8.13 -17.83
CA GLU A 256 -4.62 7.44 -18.78
C GLU A 256 -4.48 5.92 -18.68
N ASN A 257 -3.25 5.43 -18.54
CA ASN A 257 -3.00 4.01 -18.38
C ASN A 257 -3.51 3.48 -17.03
N ILE A 258 -3.43 4.29 -15.96
CA ILE A 258 -4.00 3.95 -14.65
C ILE A 258 -5.52 3.83 -14.75
N ILE A 259 -6.18 4.79 -15.38
CA ILE A 259 -7.64 4.78 -15.62
C ILE A 259 -8.03 3.55 -16.45
N HIS A 260 -7.30 3.29 -17.52
CA HIS A 260 -7.55 2.13 -18.39
C HIS A 260 -7.40 0.81 -17.62
N ALA A 261 -6.32 0.63 -16.87
CA ALA A 261 -6.10 -0.57 -16.05
C ALA A 261 -7.17 -0.75 -14.96
N MET A 262 -7.55 0.35 -14.30
CA MET A 262 -8.62 0.34 -13.32
C MET A 262 -9.95 -0.11 -13.94
N ARG A 263 -10.29 0.42 -15.13
CA ARG A 263 -11.48 0.02 -15.87
C ARG A 263 -11.47 -1.47 -16.24
N LEU A 264 -10.33 -1.99 -16.71
CA LEU A 264 -10.18 -3.41 -17.01
C LEU A 264 -10.41 -4.30 -15.77
N ILE A 265 -9.85 -3.92 -14.62
CA ILE A 265 -10.09 -4.65 -13.36
C ILE A 265 -11.59 -4.68 -13.05
N TRP A 266 -12.25 -3.54 -13.09
CA TRP A 266 -13.69 -3.46 -12.78
C TRP A 266 -14.55 -4.24 -13.77
N GLU A 267 -14.29 -4.08 -15.08
CA GLU A 267 -15.09 -4.68 -16.14
C GLU A 267 -14.83 -6.17 -16.33
N ARG A 268 -13.61 -6.65 -16.13
CA ARG A 268 -13.22 -8.04 -16.40
C ARG A 268 -13.23 -8.91 -15.15
N MET A 269 -12.74 -8.38 -14.03
CA MET A 269 -12.68 -9.13 -12.77
C MET A 269 -13.93 -8.92 -11.89
N LYS A 270 -14.76 -7.90 -12.18
CA LYS A 270 -15.97 -7.53 -11.41
C LYS A 270 -15.68 -7.18 -9.95
N ILE A 271 -14.53 -6.58 -9.69
CA ILE A 271 -14.11 -6.13 -8.37
C ILE A 271 -13.77 -4.64 -8.39
N VAL A 272 -13.95 -3.99 -7.23
CA VAL A 272 -13.59 -2.58 -7.05
C VAL A 272 -12.14 -2.48 -6.65
N ALA A 273 -11.35 -1.75 -7.44
CA ALA A 273 -9.97 -1.39 -7.14
C ALA A 273 -9.84 0.14 -7.22
N GLU A 274 -9.09 0.74 -6.30
CA GLU A 274 -8.76 2.16 -6.32
C GLU A 274 -7.66 2.47 -7.36
N PRO A 275 -7.49 3.72 -7.82
CA PRO A 275 -6.46 4.07 -8.81
C PRO A 275 -5.06 3.62 -8.40
N SER A 276 -4.68 3.79 -7.12
CA SER A 276 -3.39 3.33 -6.58
C SER A 276 -3.14 1.83 -6.75
N ALA A 277 -4.19 1.01 -6.71
CA ALA A 277 -4.09 -0.43 -6.91
C ALA A 277 -3.92 -0.81 -8.40
N ALA A 278 -4.44 0.02 -9.30
CA ALA A 278 -4.38 -0.23 -10.74
C ALA A 278 -3.00 0.09 -11.36
N VAL A 279 -2.15 0.85 -10.67
CA VAL A 279 -0.83 1.29 -11.17
C VAL A 279 0.06 0.12 -11.58
N ALA A 280 0.05 -0.98 -10.81
CA ALA A 280 0.84 -2.17 -11.12
C ALA A 280 0.41 -2.83 -12.45
N LEU A 281 -0.90 -2.99 -12.68
CA LEU A 281 -1.42 -3.50 -13.95
C LEU A 281 -1.15 -2.52 -15.11
N ALA A 282 -1.30 -1.22 -14.88
CA ALA A 282 -1.00 -0.20 -15.88
C ALA A 282 0.45 -0.26 -16.36
N ALA A 283 1.39 -0.47 -15.44
CA ALA A 283 2.81 -0.64 -15.77
C ALA A 283 3.07 -1.92 -16.56
N ILE A 284 2.41 -3.05 -16.26
CA ILE A 284 2.52 -4.29 -17.05
C ILE A 284 2.03 -4.05 -18.48
N LEU A 285 0.84 -3.46 -18.63
CA LEU A 285 0.25 -3.20 -19.95
C LEU A 285 1.09 -2.26 -20.81
N SER A 286 1.80 -1.31 -20.19
CA SER A 286 2.71 -0.38 -20.88
C SER A 286 4.07 -1.02 -21.22
N ASN A 287 4.47 -2.10 -20.52
CA ASN A 287 5.78 -2.74 -20.67
C ASN A 287 5.66 -4.23 -20.98
N ARG A 288 4.73 -4.60 -21.88
CA ARG A 288 4.39 -6.01 -22.19
C ARG A 288 5.61 -6.85 -22.55
N PHE A 289 6.62 -6.31 -23.22
CA PHE A 289 7.82 -7.02 -23.62
C PHE A 289 8.62 -7.58 -22.43
N VAL A 290 8.57 -6.93 -21.27
CA VAL A 290 9.24 -7.38 -20.03
C VAL A 290 8.52 -8.59 -19.44
N PHE A 291 7.17 -8.61 -19.53
CA PHE A 291 6.32 -9.56 -18.85
C PHE A 291 5.81 -10.69 -19.74
N LYS A 292 6.03 -10.61 -21.06
CA LYS A 292 5.52 -11.59 -22.05
C LYS A 292 5.87 -13.02 -21.66
N SER A 293 4.86 -13.87 -21.67
CA SER A 293 4.92 -15.32 -21.36
C SER A 293 5.44 -15.63 -19.95
N LYS A 294 5.30 -14.69 -19.00
CA LYS A 294 5.68 -14.87 -17.58
C LYS A 294 4.47 -15.02 -16.70
N LYS A 295 4.64 -15.72 -15.59
CA LYS A 295 3.71 -15.76 -14.47
C LYS A 295 4.03 -14.62 -13.52
N VAL A 296 3.11 -13.66 -13.39
CA VAL A 296 3.35 -12.42 -12.65
C VAL A 296 2.34 -12.24 -11.53
N GLY A 297 2.84 -12.18 -10.30
CA GLY A 297 2.04 -11.79 -9.15
C GLY A 297 1.84 -10.28 -9.11
N VAL A 298 0.58 -9.83 -9.03
CA VAL A 298 0.20 -8.42 -8.99
C VAL A 298 -0.53 -8.13 -7.69
N VAL A 299 -0.06 -7.18 -6.89
CA VAL A 299 -0.77 -6.81 -5.66
C VAL A 299 -1.75 -5.67 -5.94
N LEU A 300 -3.05 -5.95 -5.88
CA LEU A 300 -4.10 -4.94 -5.87
C LEU A 300 -4.22 -4.37 -4.46
N SER A 301 -3.59 -3.23 -4.23
CA SER A 301 -3.30 -2.70 -2.89
C SER A 301 -4.53 -2.27 -2.08
N GLY A 302 -5.63 -1.87 -2.75
CA GLY A 302 -6.86 -1.45 -2.09
C GLY A 302 -8.00 -1.15 -3.06
N GLY A 303 -9.19 -0.87 -2.50
CA GLY A 303 -10.42 -0.57 -3.22
C GLY A 303 -11.19 0.65 -2.70
N ASN A 304 -10.58 1.49 -1.88
CA ASN A 304 -11.24 2.64 -1.25
C ASN A 304 -11.31 3.84 -2.19
N ILE A 305 -12.39 3.94 -2.94
CA ILE A 305 -12.63 4.99 -3.92
C ILE A 305 -13.94 5.73 -3.63
N ASP A 306 -13.97 7.01 -3.97
CA ASP A 306 -15.19 7.83 -3.97
C ASP A 306 -16.00 7.53 -5.24
N LEU A 307 -17.14 6.86 -5.07
CA LEU A 307 -18.00 6.45 -6.20
C LEU A 307 -18.65 7.65 -6.91
N ASP A 308 -18.74 8.80 -6.24
CA ASP A 308 -19.26 10.05 -6.83
C ASP A 308 -18.21 10.79 -7.67
N LYS A 309 -16.93 10.33 -7.64
CA LYS A 309 -15.79 10.93 -8.34
C LYS A 309 -14.99 9.90 -9.13
N LEU A 310 -15.69 9.04 -9.84
CA LEU A 310 -15.01 8.03 -10.67
C LEU A 310 -14.32 8.67 -11.87
N PRO A 311 -13.07 8.26 -12.21
CA PRO A 311 -12.32 8.81 -13.33
C PRO A 311 -12.79 8.29 -14.70
N PHE A 312 -13.93 7.61 -14.76
CA PHE A 312 -14.52 7.03 -15.97
C PHE A 312 -15.43 7.98 -16.74
N GLY A 313 -15.46 9.26 -16.41
CA GLY A 313 -16.26 10.27 -17.09
C GLY A 313 -16.04 10.24 -18.60
N ALA A 314 -17.10 10.50 -19.37
CA ALA A 314 -17.10 10.46 -20.82
C ALA A 314 -15.86 11.16 -21.36
N SER A 315 -15.04 10.44 -22.12
CA SER A 315 -14.15 11.05 -23.08
C SER A 315 -15.00 12.03 -23.88
N SER A 316 -14.72 13.32 -23.76
CA SER A 316 -15.22 14.32 -24.68
C SER A 316 -14.96 13.80 -26.10
N SER A 317 -16.05 13.34 -26.73
CA SER A 317 -16.12 13.00 -28.14
C SER A 317 -15.67 14.14 -29.01
#